data_13ab7f00f6f62d27b6018e934efe0b05
#
_entry.id   13ab7f00f6f62d27b6018e934efe0b05
#
_cell.length_a   1.000
_cell.length_b   1.000
_cell.length_c   1.000
_cell.angle_alpha   90.00
_cell.angle_beta   90.00
_cell.angle_gamma   90.00
#
_symmetry.space_group_name_H-M   'P 1'
#
loop_
_entity.id
_entity.type
_entity.pdbx_description
1 polymer ?
#
loop_
_entity_poly.entity_id
_entity_poly.type
_entity_poly.pdbx_seq_one_letter_code
_entity_poly.pdbx_strand_id
1 'polypeptide(L)'
;TSDDPYQLPVRGVNNPDHCRSITKLLFLLGFNASDEKSLFKAFRNELDYTAYPYSFPDDVLSELLDGIKDRHTKISHLICSGAGLRLMSLDAQMCEYVIEKFVERDTPILTVHDSFIVPFGTERKLDRVLKEAFEHVTHKTRVKAKYNQNLTEAQLYAGRAIDRDWYLDRLSVVTKPEMAKGYQVRMERHTQSYVKGLEVKIK
;
A
#
# COMPACT_ATOMS: atom_id res chain seq x y z
N THR A 1 -1.97 -3.78 -26.24
CA THR A 1 -0.72 -3.49 -25.51
C THR A 1 -1.07 -3.39 -24.05
N SER A 2 -0.55 -4.31 -23.24
CA SER A 2 -0.72 -4.32 -21.77
C SER A 2 -0.16 -3.01 -21.20
N ASP A 3 -0.97 -2.30 -20.44
CA ASP A 3 -0.58 -1.07 -19.72
C ASP A 3 0.22 -1.39 -18.45
N ASP A 4 0.70 -2.63 -18.32
CA ASP A 4 1.49 -3.10 -17.20
C ASP A 4 2.91 -2.53 -17.28
N PRO A 5 3.35 -1.74 -16.30
CA PRO A 5 4.64 -1.08 -16.28
C PRO A 5 5.84 -2.06 -16.25
N TYR A 6 5.62 -3.30 -15.83
CA TYR A 6 6.66 -4.32 -15.69
C TYR A 6 6.71 -5.31 -16.85
N GLN A 7 5.78 -5.23 -17.80
CA GLN A 7 5.74 -6.15 -18.93
C GLN A 7 6.77 -5.73 -19.99
N LEU A 8 8.00 -6.20 -19.82
CA LEU A 8 9.10 -6.04 -20.77
C LEU A 8 9.60 -7.41 -21.23
N PRO A 9 10.06 -7.53 -22.48
CA PRO A 9 10.72 -8.74 -22.93
C PRO A 9 12.06 -8.92 -22.19
N VAL A 10 12.35 -10.15 -21.81
CA VAL A 10 13.64 -10.52 -21.18
C VAL A 10 14.32 -11.54 -22.07
N ARG A 11 15.52 -11.24 -22.55
CA ARG A 11 16.26 -12.13 -23.44
C ARG A 11 16.48 -13.49 -22.76
N GLY A 12 16.13 -14.56 -23.46
CA GLY A 12 16.22 -15.93 -22.96
C GLY A 12 15.04 -16.39 -22.09
N VAL A 13 14.03 -15.55 -21.89
CA VAL A 13 12.83 -15.89 -21.11
C VAL A 13 11.60 -15.83 -22.01
N ASN A 14 10.96 -16.98 -22.26
CA ASN A 14 9.80 -17.06 -23.14
C ASN A 14 8.44 -16.91 -22.42
N ASN A 15 8.41 -17.07 -21.09
CA ASN A 15 7.18 -16.95 -20.31
C ASN A 15 6.92 -15.49 -19.93
N PRO A 16 5.78 -14.89 -20.38
CA PRO A 16 5.46 -13.48 -20.08
C PRO A 16 5.33 -13.17 -18.58
N ASP A 17 4.79 -14.09 -17.78
CA ASP A 17 4.66 -13.90 -16.33
C ASP A 17 6.02 -13.91 -15.63
N HIS A 18 6.95 -14.75 -16.12
CA HIS A 18 8.33 -14.73 -15.65
C HIS A 18 9.04 -13.44 -16.06
N CYS A 19 8.89 -12.99 -17.31
CA CYS A 19 9.42 -11.70 -17.76
C CYS A 19 8.96 -10.56 -16.84
N ARG A 20 7.66 -10.50 -16.54
CA ARG A 20 7.07 -9.52 -15.63
C ARG A 20 7.67 -9.56 -14.24
N SER A 21 7.77 -10.74 -13.65
CA SER A 21 8.30 -10.94 -12.29
C SER A 21 9.77 -10.55 -12.19
N ILE A 22 10.58 -10.96 -13.16
CA ILE A 22 12.01 -10.64 -13.29
C ILE A 22 12.20 -9.13 -13.46
N THR A 23 11.45 -8.51 -14.37
CA THR A 23 11.49 -7.06 -14.58
C THR A 23 11.12 -6.28 -13.31
N LYS A 24 10.05 -6.72 -12.62
CA LYS A 24 9.62 -6.10 -11.37
C LYS A 24 10.70 -6.21 -10.28
N LEU A 25 11.33 -7.36 -10.15
CA LEU A 25 12.41 -7.56 -9.17
C LEU A 25 13.58 -6.62 -9.46
N LEU A 26 14.08 -6.59 -10.70
CA LEU A 26 15.19 -5.72 -11.09
C LEU A 26 14.85 -4.23 -10.89
N PHE A 27 13.64 -3.82 -11.25
CA PHE A 27 13.16 -2.46 -11.07
C PHE A 27 13.12 -2.05 -9.59
N LEU A 28 12.57 -2.88 -8.71
CA LEU A 28 12.46 -2.58 -7.27
C LEU A 28 13.84 -2.51 -6.60
N LEU A 29 14.73 -3.43 -6.93
CA LEU A 29 16.11 -3.42 -6.42
C LEU A 29 16.87 -2.20 -6.92
N GLY A 30 16.54 -1.70 -8.12
CA GLY A 30 17.18 -0.54 -8.74
C GLY A 30 17.09 0.73 -7.89
N PHE A 31 16.02 0.92 -7.11
CA PHE A 31 15.90 2.09 -6.23
C PHE A 31 16.84 2.03 -5.01
N ASN A 32 17.22 0.83 -4.57
CA ASN A 32 18.09 0.63 -3.40
C ASN A 32 19.58 0.53 -3.79
N ALA A 33 19.87 0.21 -5.03
CA ALA A 33 21.23 0.08 -5.53
C ALA A 33 21.88 1.45 -5.71
N SER A 34 23.16 1.54 -5.41
CA SER A 34 23.99 2.74 -5.66
C SER A 34 24.55 2.81 -7.07
N ASP A 35 24.67 1.67 -7.74
CA ASP A 35 25.21 1.49 -9.07
C ASP A 35 24.71 0.19 -9.72
N GLU A 36 24.94 0.02 -11.02
CA GLU A 36 24.48 -1.14 -11.79
C GLU A 36 25.13 -2.44 -11.32
N LYS A 37 26.40 -2.42 -10.91
CA LYS A 37 27.11 -3.60 -10.45
C LYS A 37 26.52 -4.12 -9.15
N SER A 38 26.20 -3.25 -8.20
CA SER A 38 25.54 -3.60 -6.96
C SER A 38 24.11 -4.10 -7.20
N LEU A 39 23.40 -3.49 -8.17
CA LEU A 39 22.06 -3.93 -8.58
C LEU A 39 22.11 -5.37 -9.14
N PHE A 40 23.00 -5.68 -10.07
CA PHE A 40 23.08 -6.99 -10.69
C PHE A 40 23.48 -8.07 -9.68
N LYS A 41 24.34 -7.73 -8.73
CA LYS A 41 24.69 -8.62 -7.62
C LYS A 41 23.47 -8.88 -6.73
N ALA A 42 22.74 -7.83 -6.33
CA ALA A 42 21.54 -7.95 -5.49
C ALA A 42 20.47 -8.76 -6.22
N PHE A 43 20.24 -8.52 -7.50
CA PHE A 43 19.27 -9.25 -8.31
C PHE A 43 19.56 -10.75 -8.32
N ARG A 44 20.81 -11.17 -8.55
CA ARG A 44 21.20 -12.59 -8.56
C ARG A 44 21.08 -13.24 -7.19
N ASN A 45 21.24 -12.49 -6.12
CA ASN A 45 21.09 -13.00 -4.75
C ASN A 45 19.61 -13.19 -4.36
N GLU A 46 18.73 -12.32 -4.84
CA GLU A 46 17.30 -12.33 -4.48
C GLU A 46 16.46 -13.21 -5.42
N LEU A 47 16.97 -13.54 -6.61
CA LEU A 47 16.23 -14.33 -7.58
C LEU A 47 16.09 -15.78 -7.10
N ASP A 48 14.86 -16.28 -7.05
CA ASP A 48 14.58 -17.69 -6.82
C ASP A 48 14.84 -18.49 -8.12
N TYR A 49 16.02 -19.10 -8.23
CA TYR A 49 16.40 -19.90 -9.38
C TYR A 49 15.63 -21.23 -9.51
N THR A 50 14.91 -21.66 -8.50
CA THR A 50 13.98 -22.81 -8.59
C THR A 50 12.72 -22.44 -9.38
N ALA A 51 12.22 -21.25 -9.16
CA ALA A 51 11.07 -20.73 -9.88
C ALA A 51 11.47 -20.14 -11.25
N TYR A 52 12.67 -19.55 -11.35
CA TYR A 52 13.16 -18.86 -12.54
C TYR A 52 14.51 -19.45 -13.00
N PRO A 53 14.50 -20.63 -13.64
CA PRO A 53 15.74 -21.37 -14.01
C PRO A 53 16.41 -20.77 -15.26
N TYR A 54 16.69 -19.48 -15.25
CA TYR A 54 17.32 -18.75 -16.35
C TYR A 54 18.70 -18.22 -15.95
N SER A 55 19.55 -17.99 -16.92
CA SER A 55 20.84 -17.35 -16.72
C SER A 55 20.73 -15.84 -17.02
N PHE A 56 21.27 -15.02 -16.11
CA PHE A 56 21.26 -13.57 -16.23
C PHE A 56 22.69 -12.99 -16.18
N PRO A 57 23.45 -13.11 -17.26
CA PRO A 57 24.73 -12.42 -17.38
C PRO A 57 24.52 -10.89 -17.45
N ASP A 58 25.59 -10.12 -17.26
CA ASP A 58 25.52 -8.68 -17.13
C ASP A 58 24.92 -8.00 -18.36
N ASP A 59 25.19 -8.50 -19.55
CA ASP A 59 24.64 -7.96 -20.80
C ASP A 59 23.10 -8.11 -20.90
N VAL A 60 22.55 -9.23 -20.40
CA VAL A 60 21.09 -9.44 -20.33
C VAL A 60 20.45 -8.50 -19.33
N LEU A 61 21.07 -8.34 -18.15
CA LEU A 61 20.55 -7.42 -17.13
C LEU A 61 20.68 -5.95 -17.53
N SER A 62 21.75 -5.59 -18.24
CA SER A 62 21.92 -4.23 -18.78
C SER A 62 20.87 -3.90 -19.83
N GLU A 63 20.62 -4.81 -20.78
CA GLU A 63 19.55 -4.65 -21.78
C GLU A 63 18.17 -4.48 -21.13
N LEU A 64 17.85 -5.31 -20.12
CA LEU A 64 16.61 -5.18 -19.38
C LEU A 64 16.52 -3.87 -18.60
N LEU A 65 17.62 -3.43 -17.98
CA LEU A 65 17.69 -2.19 -17.22
C LEU A 65 17.48 -0.98 -18.12
N ASP A 66 18.07 -0.97 -19.32
CA ASP A 66 17.86 0.07 -20.32
C ASP A 66 16.39 0.11 -20.76
N GLY A 67 15.78 -1.04 -21.03
CA GLY A 67 14.35 -1.11 -21.34
C GLY A 67 13.46 -0.61 -20.20
N ILE A 68 13.86 -0.83 -18.95
CA ILE A 68 13.18 -0.27 -17.77
C ILE A 68 13.32 1.26 -17.74
N LYS A 69 14.53 1.78 -17.93
CA LYS A 69 14.80 3.23 -17.94
C LYS A 69 14.03 3.94 -19.04
N ASP A 70 13.98 3.35 -20.24
CA ASP A 70 13.26 3.90 -21.39
C ASP A 70 11.74 3.93 -21.17
N ARG A 71 11.20 2.88 -20.57
CA ARG A 71 9.77 2.84 -20.24
C ARG A 71 9.40 3.81 -19.13
N HIS A 72 10.30 4.07 -18.19
CA HIS A 72 10.09 4.87 -16.99
C HIS A 72 10.92 6.17 -17.00
N THR A 73 10.96 6.88 -18.11
CA THR A 73 11.81 8.06 -18.31
C THR A 73 11.72 9.12 -17.21
N LYS A 74 10.51 9.29 -16.62
CA LYS A 74 10.29 10.30 -15.56
C LYS A 74 11.01 9.99 -14.23
N ILE A 75 11.31 8.72 -13.99
CA ILE A 75 11.93 8.24 -12.75
C ILE A 75 13.23 7.46 -12.99
N SER A 76 13.68 7.36 -14.23
CA SER A 76 14.89 6.62 -14.60
C SER A 76 16.13 7.10 -13.84
N HIS A 77 16.22 8.40 -13.55
CA HIS A 77 17.29 9.01 -12.77
C HIS A 77 17.36 8.57 -11.31
N LEU A 78 16.29 7.94 -10.78
CA LEU A 78 16.25 7.38 -9.42
C LEU A 78 16.76 5.93 -9.36
N ILE A 79 16.88 5.27 -10.50
CA ILE A 79 17.39 3.90 -10.58
C ILE A 79 18.91 3.94 -10.41
N CYS A 80 19.46 3.04 -9.61
CA CYS A 80 20.88 2.99 -9.25
C CYS A 80 21.41 4.30 -8.60
N SER A 81 20.57 5.00 -7.86
CA SER A 81 20.92 6.25 -7.17
C SER A 81 20.85 6.15 -5.64
N GLY A 82 20.50 4.99 -5.10
CA GLY A 82 20.24 4.81 -3.66
C GLY A 82 18.99 5.56 -3.18
N ALA A 83 18.06 5.87 -4.08
CA ALA A 83 16.85 6.64 -3.78
C ALA A 83 15.90 5.93 -2.79
N GLY A 84 16.04 4.62 -2.59
CA GLY A 84 15.18 3.81 -1.73
C GLY A 84 15.09 4.34 -0.30
N LEU A 85 16.21 4.71 0.32
CA LEU A 85 16.23 5.28 1.68
C LEU A 85 15.43 6.58 1.78
N ARG A 86 15.53 7.44 0.75
CA ARG A 86 14.76 8.68 0.69
C ARG A 86 13.26 8.40 0.55
N LEU A 87 12.89 7.44 -0.30
CA LEU A 87 11.50 7.05 -0.49
C LEU A 87 10.92 6.45 0.81
N MET A 88 11.67 5.59 1.49
CA MET A 88 11.26 5.05 2.81
C MET A 88 11.10 6.16 3.86
N SER A 89 11.96 7.18 3.86
CA SER A 89 11.82 8.32 4.76
C SER A 89 10.58 9.14 4.48
N LEU A 90 10.22 9.37 3.21
CA LEU A 90 8.98 10.07 2.84
C LEU A 90 7.75 9.26 3.24
N ASP A 91 7.77 7.95 3.05
CA ASP A 91 6.70 7.04 3.47
C ASP A 91 6.50 7.06 4.98
N ALA A 92 7.60 6.99 5.76
CA ALA A 92 7.57 7.10 7.21
C ALA A 92 6.96 8.43 7.70
N GLN A 93 7.33 9.55 7.08
CA GLN A 93 6.77 10.86 7.39
C GLN A 93 5.27 10.94 7.08
N MET A 94 4.81 10.34 5.98
CA MET A 94 3.38 10.25 5.68
C MET A 94 2.64 9.40 6.71
N CYS A 95 3.23 8.27 7.10
CA CYS A 95 2.67 7.40 8.14
C CYS A 95 2.54 8.12 9.48
N GLU A 96 3.59 8.81 9.92
CA GLU A 96 3.61 9.63 11.14
C GLU A 96 2.51 10.68 11.12
N TYR A 97 2.41 11.46 10.04
CA TYR A 97 1.35 12.46 9.87
C TYR A 97 -0.06 11.86 10.01
N VAL A 98 -0.31 10.71 9.39
CA VAL A 98 -1.61 10.02 9.47
C VAL A 98 -1.91 9.59 10.91
N ILE A 99 -0.92 9.00 11.60
CA ILE A 99 -1.08 8.57 13.00
C ILE A 99 -1.40 9.78 13.88
N GLU A 100 -0.65 10.87 13.78
CA GLU A 100 -0.89 12.09 14.55
C GLU A 100 -2.31 12.62 14.37
N LYS A 101 -2.79 12.72 13.14
CA LYS A 101 -4.16 13.21 12.84
C LYS A 101 -5.27 12.31 13.37
N PHE A 102 -5.01 11.05 13.58
CA PHE A 102 -5.95 10.12 14.21
C PHE A 102 -5.88 10.21 15.73
N VAL A 103 -4.68 10.30 16.30
CA VAL A 103 -4.45 10.45 17.74
C VAL A 103 -5.01 11.79 18.27
N GLU A 104 -4.77 12.91 17.57
CA GLU A 104 -5.34 14.23 17.91
C GLU A 104 -6.86 14.20 18.07
N ARG A 105 -7.52 13.24 17.45
CA ARG A 105 -9.00 13.10 17.46
C ARG A 105 -9.48 11.89 18.26
N ASP A 106 -8.62 11.35 19.09
CA ASP A 106 -8.90 10.15 19.91
C ASP A 106 -9.53 9.00 19.09
N THR A 107 -9.03 8.81 17.85
CA THR A 107 -9.51 7.80 16.93
C THR A 107 -8.44 6.71 16.78
N PRO A 108 -8.73 5.45 17.11
CA PRO A 108 -7.76 4.37 16.98
C PRO A 108 -7.31 4.17 15.52
N ILE A 109 -6.03 3.90 15.34
CA ILE A 109 -5.44 3.54 14.06
C ILE A 109 -4.33 2.50 14.29
N LEU A 110 -4.23 1.53 13.41
CA LEU A 110 -3.15 0.54 13.38
C LEU A 110 -2.49 0.59 12.02
N THR A 111 -1.17 0.45 12.00
CA THR A 111 -0.38 0.37 10.77
C THR A 111 0.13 -1.04 10.57
N VAL A 112 0.00 -1.56 9.35
CA VAL A 112 0.54 -2.85 8.95
C VAL A 112 1.22 -2.67 7.59
N HIS A 113 2.54 -2.62 7.58
CA HIS A 113 3.33 -2.28 6.39
C HIS A 113 2.88 -0.94 5.76
N ASP A 114 2.41 -0.98 4.52
CA ASP A 114 1.89 0.14 3.73
C ASP A 114 0.38 0.39 3.91
N SER A 115 -0.24 -0.29 4.88
CA SER A 115 -1.68 -0.29 5.08
C SER A 115 -2.08 0.28 6.43
N PHE A 116 -3.28 0.88 6.49
CA PHE A 116 -3.88 1.37 7.71
C PHE A 116 -5.17 0.62 8.02
N ILE A 117 -5.33 0.23 9.29
CA ILE A 117 -6.55 -0.36 9.81
C ILE A 117 -7.19 0.69 10.72
N VAL A 118 -8.41 1.07 10.39
CA VAL A 118 -9.18 2.08 11.13
C VAL A 118 -10.56 1.54 11.50
N PRO A 119 -11.22 2.11 12.52
CA PRO A 119 -12.58 1.76 12.85
C PRO A 119 -13.51 2.01 11.66
N PHE A 120 -14.45 1.09 11.51
CA PHE A 120 -15.48 1.20 10.50
C PHE A 120 -16.21 2.56 10.58
N GLY A 121 -16.51 3.14 9.40
CA GLY A 121 -17.13 4.47 9.30
C GLY A 121 -16.14 5.64 9.33
N THR A 122 -14.82 5.37 9.51
CA THR A 122 -13.78 6.41 9.49
C THR A 122 -12.95 6.41 8.19
N GLU A 123 -13.36 5.64 7.19
CA GLU A 123 -12.63 5.46 5.92
C GLU A 123 -12.49 6.77 5.14
N ARG A 124 -13.57 7.58 5.10
CA ARG A 124 -13.51 8.91 4.47
C ARG A 124 -12.55 9.87 5.18
N LYS A 125 -12.43 9.71 6.52
CA LYS A 125 -11.45 10.46 7.30
C LYS A 125 -10.04 10.02 6.91
N LEU A 126 -9.81 8.71 6.82
CA LEU A 126 -8.52 8.16 6.41
C LEU A 126 -8.13 8.63 5.00
N ASP A 127 -9.05 8.54 4.02
CA ASP A 127 -8.79 9.00 2.65
C ASP A 127 -8.38 10.47 2.60
N ARG A 128 -9.08 11.33 3.36
CA ARG A 128 -8.74 12.75 3.46
C ARG A 128 -7.37 12.96 4.08
N VAL A 129 -7.10 12.32 5.23
CA VAL A 129 -5.84 12.46 5.95
C VAL A 129 -4.67 11.93 5.14
N LEU A 130 -4.84 10.84 4.38
CA LEU A 130 -3.83 10.34 3.44
C LEU A 130 -3.49 11.34 2.34
N LYS A 131 -4.49 12.03 1.80
CA LYS A 131 -4.27 13.11 0.81
C LYS A 131 -3.53 14.29 1.43
N GLU A 132 -3.92 14.70 2.63
CA GLU A 132 -3.25 15.75 3.39
C GLU A 132 -1.79 15.37 3.70
N ALA A 133 -1.54 14.15 4.16
CA ALA A 133 -0.19 13.63 4.42
C ALA A 133 0.67 13.65 3.16
N PHE A 134 0.14 13.15 2.04
CA PHE A 134 0.86 13.14 0.77
C PHE A 134 1.20 14.56 0.30
N GLU A 135 0.26 15.48 0.38
CA GLU A 135 0.48 16.88 0.02
C GLU A 135 1.50 17.55 0.94
N HIS A 136 1.38 17.32 2.25
CA HIS A 136 2.30 17.87 3.25
C HIS A 136 3.75 17.43 3.01
N VAL A 137 3.96 16.12 2.77
CA VAL A 137 5.31 15.54 2.65
C VAL A 137 5.91 15.73 1.25
N THR A 138 5.09 15.63 0.20
CA THR A 138 5.59 15.66 -1.18
C THR A 138 5.36 16.97 -1.91
N HIS A 139 4.55 17.88 -1.36
CA HIS A 139 4.08 19.10 -2.01
C HIS A 139 3.34 18.83 -3.33
N LYS A 140 2.68 17.68 -3.45
CA LYS A 140 1.89 17.23 -4.60
C LYS A 140 0.47 16.90 -4.16
N THR A 141 -0.51 17.10 -5.05
CA THR A 141 -1.94 16.98 -4.72
C THR A 141 -2.61 15.68 -5.20
N ARG A 142 -1.88 14.81 -5.90
CA ARG A 142 -2.47 13.60 -6.51
C ARG A 142 -2.00 12.33 -5.82
N VAL A 143 -2.86 11.79 -4.97
CA VAL A 143 -2.74 10.41 -4.47
C VAL A 143 -4.08 9.70 -4.60
N LYS A 144 -4.03 8.40 -4.88
CA LYS A 144 -5.20 7.52 -4.85
C LYS A 144 -4.92 6.42 -3.83
N ALA A 145 -5.74 6.35 -2.78
CA ALA A 145 -5.75 5.22 -1.87
C ALA A 145 -6.55 4.06 -2.49
N LYS A 146 -6.06 2.85 -2.31
CA LYS A 146 -6.78 1.62 -2.68
C LYS A 146 -7.41 1.04 -1.42
N TYR A 147 -8.71 0.85 -1.46
CA TYR A 147 -9.43 0.22 -0.35
C TYR A 147 -9.43 -1.29 -0.54
N ASN A 148 -8.98 -2.01 0.47
CA ASN A 148 -9.08 -3.46 0.52
C ASN A 148 -10.26 -3.82 1.44
N GLN A 149 -11.45 -3.87 0.87
CA GLN A 149 -12.68 -4.12 1.62
C GLN A 149 -13.54 -5.16 0.93
N ASN A 150 -14.17 -6.01 1.76
CA ASN A 150 -15.23 -6.90 1.33
C ASN A 150 -16.61 -6.19 1.21
N LEU A 151 -16.63 -4.86 1.35
CA LEU A 151 -17.83 -4.04 1.21
C LEU A 151 -17.85 -3.40 -0.17
N THR A 152 -19.00 -3.41 -0.82
CA THR A 152 -19.18 -2.70 -2.08
C THR A 152 -19.06 -1.19 -1.85
N GLU A 153 -18.53 -0.48 -2.83
CA GLU A 153 -18.37 0.97 -2.79
C GLU A 153 -19.69 1.70 -2.45
N ALA A 154 -20.82 1.15 -2.93
CA ALA A 154 -22.16 1.64 -2.60
C ALA A 154 -22.51 1.54 -1.11
N GLN A 155 -22.04 0.52 -0.39
CA GLN A 155 -22.27 0.36 1.05
C GLN A 155 -21.41 1.34 1.86
N LEU A 156 -20.22 1.68 1.39
CA LEU A 156 -19.34 2.70 1.98
C LEU A 156 -19.90 4.12 1.85
N TYR A 157 -20.47 4.44 0.70
CA TYR A 157 -20.94 5.79 0.38
C TYR A 157 -22.41 6.04 0.73
N ALA A 158 -23.19 5.02 1.06
CA ALA A 158 -24.61 5.15 1.37
C ALA A 158 -24.91 5.99 2.62
N GLY A 159 -23.90 6.33 3.44
CA GLY A 159 -24.05 7.23 4.60
C GLY A 159 -25.04 6.75 5.66
N ARG A 160 -25.61 5.57 5.49
CA ARG A 160 -26.56 4.97 6.41
C ARG A 160 -25.80 4.24 7.50
N ALA A 161 -26.32 4.32 8.71
CA ALA A 161 -25.91 3.43 9.78
C ALA A 161 -25.90 2.01 9.22
N ILE A 162 -24.72 1.38 9.22
CA ILE A 162 -24.64 -0.02 8.89
C ILE A 162 -25.51 -0.72 9.87
N ASP A 163 -26.28 -1.63 9.33
CA ASP A 163 -27.09 -2.49 10.11
C ASP A 163 -26.22 -3.08 11.23
N ARG A 164 -26.50 -2.68 12.45
CA ARG A 164 -25.79 -3.12 13.66
C ARG A 164 -25.74 -4.63 13.70
N ASP A 165 -26.82 -5.27 13.26
CA ASP A 165 -26.99 -6.71 13.30
C ASP A 165 -26.07 -7.42 12.29
N TRP A 166 -25.86 -6.85 11.10
CA TRP A 166 -24.89 -7.34 10.12
C TRP A 166 -23.43 -7.29 10.64
N TYR A 167 -23.09 -6.22 11.34
CA TYR A 167 -21.75 -6.05 11.90
C TYR A 167 -21.52 -7.00 13.08
N LEU A 168 -22.53 -7.16 13.95
CA LEU A 168 -22.48 -8.09 15.08
C LEU A 168 -22.45 -9.54 14.62
N ASP A 169 -23.18 -9.88 13.57
CA ASP A 169 -23.18 -11.22 12.99
C ASP A 169 -21.81 -11.60 12.42
N ARG A 170 -21.16 -10.70 11.75
CA ARG A 170 -19.78 -10.91 11.26
C ARG A 170 -18.74 -11.02 12.37
N LEU A 171 -18.92 -10.31 13.46
CA LEU A 171 -18.06 -10.41 14.64
C LEU A 171 -18.20 -11.75 15.33
N SER A 172 -19.42 -12.31 15.39
CA SER A 172 -19.69 -13.60 16.00
C SER A 172 -18.95 -14.76 15.34
N VAL A 173 -18.63 -14.62 14.03
CA VAL A 173 -17.90 -15.63 13.26
C VAL A 173 -16.38 -15.57 13.52
N VAL A 174 -15.84 -14.44 13.96
CA VAL A 174 -14.38 -14.20 14.02
C VAL A 174 -13.82 -14.24 15.44
N THR A 175 -14.66 -14.09 16.48
CA THR A 175 -14.18 -13.93 17.85
C THR A 175 -14.43 -15.14 18.74
N LYS A 176 -13.39 -15.57 19.48
CA LYS A 176 -13.56 -16.49 20.61
C LYS A 176 -14.43 -15.80 21.69
N PRO A 177 -15.33 -16.54 22.39
CA PRO A 177 -16.28 -15.97 23.36
C PRO A 177 -15.66 -15.08 24.45
N GLU A 178 -14.41 -15.33 24.80
CA GLU A 178 -13.67 -14.60 25.84
C GLU A 178 -13.18 -13.22 25.37
N MET A 179 -12.88 -13.06 24.08
CA MET A 179 -12.53 -11.78 23.48
C MET A 179 -13.78 -10.93 23.20
N ALA A 180 -14.94 -11.57 23.07
CA ALA A 180 -16.19 -10.91 22.69
C ALA A 180 -16.67 -9.89 23.72
N LYS A 181 -16.53 -10.18 25.04
CA LYS A 181 -17.01 -9.27 26.11
C LYS A 181 -16.27 -7.92 26.09
N GLY A 182 -14.95 -7.92 26.05
CA GLY A 182 -14.17 -6.69 26.01
C GLY A 182 -14.35 -5.91 24.69
N TYR A 183 -14.59 -6.62 23.60
CA TYR A 183 -14.86 -6.04 22.30
C TYR A 183 -16.26 -5.41 22.22
N GLN A 184 -17.29 -6.09 22.75
CA GLN A 184 -18.66 -5.57 22.83
C GLN A 184 -18.72 -4.25 23.60
N VAL A 185 -18.05 -4.16 24.75
CA VAL A 185 -17.99 -2.92 25.54
C VAL A 185 -17.32 -1.77 24.76
N ARG A 186 -16.23 -2.07 24.03
CA ARG A 186 -15.57 -1.07 23.19
C ARG A 186 -16.45 -0.63 22.02
N MET A 187 -17.15 -1.57 21.40
CA MET A 187 -18.08 -1.30 20.30
C MET A 187 -19.29 -0.47 20.73
N GLU A 188 -19.86 -0.77 21.89
CA GLU A 188 -20.95 0.03 22.44
C GLU A 188 -20.52 1.48 22.69
N ARG A 189 -19.35 1.69 23.26
CA ARG A 189 -18.76 3.02 23.45
C ARG A 189 -18.54 3.74 22.12
N HIS A 190 -17.99 3.06 21.12
CA HIS A 190 -17.75 3.62 19.79
C HIS A 190 -19.08 3.97 19.09
N THR A 191 -20.08 3.07 19.15
CA THR A 191 -21.39 3.30 18.55
C THR A 191 -22.10 4.48 19.22
N GLN A 192 -22.05 4.57 20.55
CA GLN A 192 -22.61 5.70 21.29
C GLN A 192 -21.93 7.03 20.96
N SER A 193 -20.60 7.02 20.82
CA SER A 193 -19.82 8.20 20.41
C SER A 193 -20.15 8.62 18.97
N TYR A 194 -20.32 7.65 18.08
CA TYR A 194 -20.65 7.89 16.67
C TYR A 194 -22.09 8.45 16.52
N VAL A 195 -23.07 7.87 17.25
CA VAL A 195 -24.46 8.35 17.24
C VAL A 195 -24.55 9.76 17.81
N LYS A 196 -23.88 10.06 18.95
CA LYS A 196 -23.80 11.42 19.49
C LYS A 196 -23.16 12.40 18.52
N GLY A 197 -22.13 11.99 17.78
CA GLY A 197 -21.50 12.81 16.76
C GLY A 197 -22.40 13.10 15.54
N LEU A 198 -23.36 12.23 15.23
CA LEU A 198 -24.37 12.46 14.20
C LEU A 198 -25.47 13.39 14.67
N GLU A 199 -25.94 13.26 15.91
CA GLU A 199 -26.96 14.13 16.48
C GLU A 199 -26.51 15.60 16.59
N VAL A 200 -25.20 15.84 16.82
CA VAL A 200 -24.62 17.19 16.84
C VAL A 200 -24.54 17.83 15.45
N LYS A 201 -24.52 17.01 14.36
CA LYS A 201 -24.46 17.52 12.97
C LYS A 201 -25.83 17.79 12.33
N ILE A 202 -26.92 17.42 12.99
CA ILE A 202 -28.30 17.58 12.50
C ILE A 202 -28.98 18.82 13.14
N LYS A 203 -28.32 19.47 14.09
CA LYS A 203 -28.69 20.77 14.64
C LYS A 203 -27.86 21.88 13.99
#